data_5b0edc4d5c66339954a9e02f71c9fcf3
#
_entry.id   5b0edc4d5c66339954a9e02f71c9fcf3
#
_cell.length_a   1.000
_cell.length_b   1.000
_cell.length_c   1.000
_cell.angle_alpha   90.00
_cell.angle_beta   90.00
_cell.angle_gamma   90.00
#
_symmetry.space_group_name_H-M   'P 1'
#
loop_
_entity.id
_entity.type
_entity.pdbx_description
1 polymer ?
#
loop_
_entity_poly.entity_id
_entity_poly.type
_entity_poly.pdbx_seq_one_letter_code
_entity_poly.pdbx_strand_id
1 'polypeptide(L)'
;MRHIVVIGGGIVGLAVANELVTRGDRVTVLEKEDHWAAHQTGHNSNVVHAGLYYKPGSLKARMSVAGNRSMIEFARRNDVPVEVCGKLVVATSADELPRLHALAQRAEANGVPAKLITAAEARDYEPEVACVEALRVESTGIIDFPAVCAALVRRLEGQDLRLSTPALAIRPGSRGGVEVATPSGVVRADVLVNCAGLHSDRIARMAGLTPAARIVPFRGEYFELRRTSLVRGLIYPVPDPTLPFLGVHLTRMLDGSVHCGPNAVLALRREGYRWRDFSGRDVAEVARFPGTWRLARRYARTGLDEVLRSFSRKRFAASLARLVPAVREDDLVPASAGVRAQAMLPDGSLVDDFLVETAPGQVHVLNAPSPAATGSLEIAKHVADLTR
;
A
#
# COMPACT_ATOMS: atom_id res chain seq x y z
N MET A 1 -28.94 -15.59 6.48
CA MET A 1 -27.44 -15.55 6.42
C MET A 1 -27.09 -15.51 4.95
N ARG A 2 -26.47 -14.42 4.47
CA ARG A 2 -26.02 -14.31 3.09
C ARG A 2 -24.71 -15.08 2.92
N HIS A 3 -24.45 -15.56 1.71
CA HIS A 3 -23.16 -16.12 1.33
C HIS A 3 -22.41 -15.10 0.48
N ILE A 4 -21.23 -14.70 0.89
CA ILE A 4 -20.40 -13.69 0.21
C ILE A 4 -19.09 -14.33 -0.25
N VAL A 5 -18.75 -14.17 -1.54
CA VAL A 5 -17.46 -14.57 -2.05
C VAL A 5 -16.52 -13.38 -2.12
N VAL A 6 -15.34 -13.47 -1.49
CA VAL A 6 -14.28 -12.48 -1.50
C VAL A 6 -13.15 -12.98 -2.39
N ILE A 7 -12.76 -12.22 -3.40
CA ILE A 7 -11.63 -12.53 -4.29
C ILE A 7 -10.42 -11.74 -3.86
N GLY A 8 -9.37 -12.44 -3.40
CA GLY A 8 -8.09 -11.92 -2.95
C GLY A 8 -7.82 -12.14 -1.46
N GLY A 9 -6.76 -12.88 -1.17
CA GLY A 9 -6.28 -13.23 0.17
C GLY A 9 -5.20 -12.29 0.72
N GLY A 10 -5.17 -11.05 0.24
CA GLY A 10 -4.38 -9.96 0.84
C GLY A 10 -5.07 -9.36 2.06
N ILE A 11 -4.38 -8.42 2.73
CA ILE A 11 -4.87 -7.82 3.98
C ILE A 11 -6.26 -7.18 3.85
N VAL A 12 -6.58 -6.54 2.72
CA VAL A 12 -7.89 -5.92 2.51
C VAL A 12 -8.97 -6.99 2.41
N GLY A 13 -8.76 -8.05 1.59
CA GLY A 13 -9.74 -9.13 1.43
C GLY A 13 -9.98 -9.91 2.72
N LEU A 14 -8.91 -10.24 3.46
CA LEU A 14 -9.02 -10.93 4.74
C LEU A 14 -9.70 -10.07 5.82
N ALA A 15 -9.41 -8.76 5.85
CA ALA A 15 -10.10 -7.83 6.76
C ALA A 15 -11.59 -7.72 6.42
N VAL A 16 -11.95 -7.62 5.12
CA VAL A 16 -13.34 -7.60 4.65
C VAL A 16 -14.05 -8.90 5.02
N ALA A 17 -13.42 -10.05 4.80
CA ALA A 17 -13.98 -11.34 5.18
C ALA A 17 -14.28 -11.41 6.69
N ASN A 18 -13.33 -10.97 7.54
CA ASN A 18 -13.53 -10.90 9.00
C ASN A 18 -14.70 -9.98 9.39
N GLU A 19 -14.80 -8.81 8.78
CA GLU A 19 -15.89 -7.86 9.07
C GLU A 19 -17.26 -8.46 8.67
N LEU A 20 -17.35 -9.09 7.51
CA LEU A 20 -18.57 -9.73 7.03
C LEU A 20 -19.01 -10.89 7.95
N VAL A 21 -18.07 -11.73 8.39
CA VAL A 21 -18.34 -12.80 9.37
C VAL A 21 -18.82 -12.22 10.70
N THR A 22 -18.19 -11.13 11.18
CA THR A 22 -18.62 -10.43 12.40
C THR A 22 -20.05 -9.90 12.28
N ARG A 23 -20.50 -9.57 11.06
CA ARG A 23 -21.88 -9.13 10.77
C ARG A 23 -22.87 -10.29 10.54
N GLY A 24 -22.43 -11.53 10.65
CA GLY A 24 -23.25 -12.73 10.55
C GLY A 24 -23.39 -13.31 9.14
N ASP A 25 -22.58 -12.89 8.18
CA ASP A 25 -22.55 -13.46 6.84
C ASP A 25 -21.63 -14.71 6.79
N ARG A 26 -21.91 -15.64 5.89
CA ARG A 26 -21.00 -16.75 5.53
C ARG A 26 -20.08 -16.29 4.43
N VAL A 27 -18.79 -16.61 4.53
CA VAL A 27 -17.80 -16.13 3.57
C VAL A 27 -17.01 -17.27 2.93
N THR A 28 -16.79 -17.19 1.61
CA THR A 28 -15.74 -17.92 0.90
C THR A 28 -14.67 -16.95 0.45
N VAL A 29 -13.40 -17.19 0.81
CA VAL A 29 -12.26 -16.39 0.33
C VAL A 29 -11.50 -17.19 -0.73
N LEU A 30 -11.29 -16.61 -1.91
CA LEU A 30 -10.54 -17.19 -3.01
C LEU A 30 -9.21 -16.47 -3.18
N GLU A 31 -8.10 -17.18 -2.98
CA GLU A 31 -6.74 -16.69 -3.25
C GLU A 31 -6.10 -17.56 -4.35
N LYS A 32 -5.51 -16.90 -5.35
CA LYS A 32 -4.88 -17.59 -6.49
C LYS A 32 -3.52 -18.22 -6.16
N GLU A 33 -2.83 -17.67 -5.16
CA GLU A 33 -1.53 -18.17 -4.70
C GLU A 33 -1.69 -19.30 -3.69
N ASP A 34 -0.60 -19.98 -3.40
CA ASP A 34 -0.54 -21.10 -2.45
C ASP A 34 -0.40 -20.63 -0.98
N HIS A 35 -0.34 -19.32 -0.77
CA HIS A 35 -0.27 -18.70 0.56
C HIS A 35 -0.96 -17.35 0.60
N TRP A 36 -1.36 -16.92 1.82
CA TRP A 36 -1.96 -15.61 2.06
C TRP A 36 -0.92 -14.50 2.01
N ALA A 37 -1.36 -13.27 1.71
CA ALA A 37 -0.51 -12.07 1.72
C ALA A 37 0.65 -12.09 0.69
N ALA A 38 0.59 -12.92 -0.33
CA ALA A 38 1.66 -13.19 -1.29
C ALA A 38 2.22 -11.96 -2.03
N HIS A 39 1.39 -10.93 -2.25
CA HIS A 39 1.74 -9.79 -3.09
C HIS A 39 1.95 -8.50 -2.29
N GLN A 40 1.21 -7.42 -2.57
CA GLN A 40 1.41 -6.09 -1.95
C GLN A 40 1.47 -6.12 -0.42
N THR A 41 0.75 -7.03 0.21
CA THR A 41 0.72 -7.19 1.68
C THR A 41 2.04 -7.72 2.21
N GLY A 42 2.67 -8.67 1.53
CA GLY A 42 3.99 -9.21 1.90
C GLY A 42 5.17 -8.38 1.37
N HIS A 43 4.91 -7.38 0.51
CA HIS A 43 5.93 -6.61 -0.19
C HIS A 43 5.70 -5.10 -0.04
N ASN A 44 5.69 -4.61 1.19
CA ASN A 44 5.52 -3.20 1.54
C ASN A 44 6.53 -2.75 2.60
N SER A 45 6.41 -1.52 3.08
CA SER A 45 7.34 -0.94 4.07
C SER A 45 7.05 -1.34 5.52
N ASN A 46 6.05 -2.15 5.80
CA ASN A 46 5.62 -2.56 7.14
C ASN A 46 5.38 -1.39 8.13
N VAL A 47 4.97 -0.24 7.61
CA VAL A 47 4.71 0.96 8.41
C VAL A 47 3.23 1.14 8.71
N VAL A 48 2.90 1.30 9.98
CA VAL A 48 1.59 1.78 10.43
C VAL A 48 1.59 3.29 10.35
N HIS A 49 1.05 3.81 9.24
CA HIS A 49 1.06 5.25 8.93
C HIS A 49 0.07 6.04 9.80
N ALA A 50 0.46 7.26 10.19
CA ALA A 50 -0.38 8.12 11.03
C ALA A 50 -1.49 8.87 10.28
N GLY A 51 -1.40 9.01 8.94
CA GLY A 51 -2.42 9.70 8.14
C GLY A 51 -2.16 11.19 7.86
N LEU A 52 -0.98 11.74 8.19
CA LEU A 52 -0.68 13.17 8.10
C LEU A 52 -0.59 13.73 6.66
N TYR A 53 -0.30 12.89 5.66
CA TYR A 53 -0.04 13.37 4.29
C TYR A 53 -1.30 13.68 3.48
N TYR A 54 -2.46 13.17 3.89
CA TYR A 54 -3.65 13.12 3.06
C TYR A 54 -4.52 14.36 3.23
N LYS A 55 -5.27 14.69 2.17
CA LYS A 55 -6.19 15.83 2.16
C LYS A 55 -7.22 15.67 3.30
N PRO A 56 -7.33 16.65 4.20
CA PRO A 56 -8.32 16.59 5.28
C PRO A 56 -9.74 16.34 4.75
N GLY A 57 -10.47 15.45 5.44
CA GLY A 57 -11.83 15.07 5.06
C GLY A 57 -11.93 13.98 3.98
N SER A 58 -10.86 13.63 3.25
CA SER A 58 -10.85 12.51 2.28
C SER A 58 -11.07 11.17 2.98
N LEU A 59 -11.55 10.16 2.24
CA LEU A 59 -11.67 8.80 2.75
C LEU A 59 -10.31 8.28 3.23
N LYS A 60 -9.27 8.53 2.45
CA LYS A 60 -7.90 8.13 2.74
C LYS A 60 -7.38 8.74 4.05
N ALA A 61 -7.64 10.03 4.32
CA ALA A 61 -7.26 10.67 5.58
C ALA A 61 -7.99 10.02 6.77
N ARG A 62 -9.32 9.94 6.71
CA ARG A 62 -10.17 9.38 7.78
C ARG A 62 -9.82 7.93 8.09
N MET A 63 -9.75 7.09 7.06
CA MET A 63 -9.45 5.66 7.23
C MET A 63 -8.00 5.41 7.66
N SER A 64 -7.05 6.31 7.32
CA SER A 64 -5.67 6.18 7.77
C SER A 64 -5.52 6.53 9.24
N VAL A 65 -6.15 7.61 9.68
CA VAL A 65 -6.09 8.05 11.09
C VAL A 65 -6.80 7.04 12.00
N ALA A 66 -8.02 6.63 11.64
CA ALA A 66 -8.75 5.61 12.37
C ALA A 66 -8.03 4.26 12.30
N GLY A 67 -7.54 3.88 11.11
CA GLY A 67 -6.83 2.63 10.86
C GLY A 67 -5.50 2.51 11.60
N ASN A 68 -4.79 3.62 11.83
CA ASN A 68 -3.60 3.62 12.68
C ASN A 68 -3.92 3.06 14.07
N ARG A 69 -4.98 3.57 14.69
CA ARG A 69 -5.42 3.15 16.03
C ARG A 69 -5.95 1.72 16.03
N SER A 70 -6.87 1.42 15.12
CA SER A 70 -7.50 0.08 15.06
C SER A 70 -6.50 -1.01 14.70
N MET A 71 -5.51 -0.74 13.85
CA MET A 71 -4.47 -1.70 13.48
C MET A 71 -3.52 -2.00 14.64
N ILE A 72 -3.07 -0.98 15.38
CA ILE A 72 -2.22 -1.16 16.56
C ILE A 72 -2.98 -1.93 17.63
N GLU A 73 -4.26 -1.61 17.87
CA GLU A 73 -5.10 -2.32 18.81
C GLU A 73 -5.34 -3.77 18.40
N PHE A 74 -5.63 -4.01 17.11
CA PHE A 74 -5.77 -5.35 16.57
C PHE A 74 -4.49 -6.17 16.75
N ALA A 75 -3.34 -5.59 16.43
CA ALA A 75 -2.05 -6.25 16.57
C ALA A 75 -1.80 -6.69 18.03
N ARG A 76 -1.99 -5.78 18.98
CA ARG A 76 -1.81 -6.06 20.40
C ARG A 76 -2.76 -7.14 20.94
N ARG A 77 -4.03 -7.15 20.49
CA ARG A 77 -5.03 -8.14 20.90
C ARG A 77 -4.83 -9.52 20.29
N ASN A 78 -4.05 -9.65 19.22
CA ASN A 78 -3.84 -10.90 18.49
C ASN A 78 -2.37 -11.35 18.48
N ASP A 79 -1.56 -10.81 19.40
CA ASP A 79 -0.13 -11.13 19.56
C ASP A 79 0.69 -10.95 18.26
N VAL A 80 0.31 -9.95 17.47
CA VAL A 80 1.07 -9.55 16.27
C VAL A 80 2.15 -8.56 16.67
N PRO A 81 3.41 -8.78 16.27
CA PRO A 81 4.50 -7.86 16.55
C PRO A 81 4.22 -6.46 15.99
N VAL A 82 4.22 -5.45 16.86
CA VAL A 82 4.03 -4.04 16.52
C VAL A 82 4.82 -3.16 17.47
N GLU A 83 5.51 -2.15 16.93
CA GLU A 83 6.24 -1.14 17.71
C GLU A 83 5.81 0.26 17.25
N VAL A 84 5.35 1.10 18.18
CA VAL A 84 5.04 2.50 17.93
C VAL A 84 6.28 3.32 18.23
N CYS A 85 7.18 3.41 17.25
CA CYS A 85 8.48 4.06 17.38
C CYS A 85 8.47 5.54 16.99
N GLY A 86 7.38 6.00 16.39
CA GLY A 86 7.29 7.34 15.81
C GLY A 86 8.07 7.50 14.51
N LYS A 87 8.04 8.73 13.94
CA LYS A 87 8.69 9.06 12.68
C LYS A 87 9.17 10.51 12.69
N LEU A 88 10.30 10.79 12.04
CA LEU A 88 10.74 12.11 11.66
C LEU A 88 10.43 12.38 10.19
N VAL A 89 9.78 13.51 9.89
CA VAL A 89 9.75 14.09 8.55
C VAL A 89 10.67 15.28 8.57
N VAL A 90 11.73 15.27 7.76
CA VAL A 90 12.84 16.21 7.89
C VAL A 90 12.93 17.15 6.69
N ALA A 91 13.08 18.45 6.96
CA ALA A 91 13.51 19.45 5.99
C ALA A 91 15.03 19.53 6.00
N THR A 92 15.66 19.23 4.87
CA THR A 92 17.12 19.23 4.72
C THR A 92 17.68 20.57 4.26
N SER A 93 16.81 21.49 3.84
CA SER A 93 17.16 22.86 3.42
C SER A 93 16.06 23.85 3.81
N ALA A 94 16.38 25.14 3.82
CA ALA A 94 15.44 26.20 4.12
C ALA A 94 14.26 26.25 3.13
N ASP A 95 14.49 25.89 1.87
CA ASP A 95 13.44 25.84 0.82
C ASP A 95 12.35 24.81 1.10
N GLU A 96 12.63 23.81 1.93
CA GLU A 96 11.68 22.77 2.32
C GLU A 96 10.81 23.16 3.52
N LEU A 97 11.17 24.19 4.31
CA LEU A 97 10.46 24.63 5.51
C LEU A 97 8.98 25.00 5.26
N PRO A 98 8.63 25.77 4.23
CA PRO A 98 7.22 26.10 3.98
C PRO A 98 6.35 24.83 3.78
N ARG A 99 6.92 23.80 3.14
CA ARG A 99 6.23 22.51 2.92
C ARG A 99 6.13 21.69 4.20
N LEU A 100 7.17 21.71 5.04
CA LEU A 100 7.16 21.06 6.35
C LEU A 100 6.09 21.67 7.26
N HIS A 101 6.01 23.00 7.32
CA HIS A 101 5.01 23.72 8.11
C HIS A 101 3.59 23.48 7.59
N ALA A 102 3.38 23.50 6.28
CA ALA A 102 2.09 23.10 5.69
C ALA A 102 1.70 21.65 6.02
N LEU A 103 2.70 20.76 6.13
CA LEU A 103 2.45 19.38 6.53
C LEU A 103 2.06 19.28 8.01
N ALA A 104 2.65 20.10 8.89
CA ALA A 104 2.29 20.18 10.30
C ALA A 104 0.83 20.66 10.48
N GLN A 105 0.42 21.71 9.76
CA GLN A 105 -0.96 22.19 9.73
C GLN A 105 -1.94 21.09 9.22
N ARG A 106 -1.53 20.35 8.21
CA ARG A 106 -2.33 19.23 7.69
C ARG A 106 -2.45 18.09 8.70
N ALA A 107 -1.38 17.79 9.44
CA ALA A 107 -1.41 16.81 10.52
C ALA A 107 -2.42 17.23 11.60
N GLU A 108 -2.40 18.48 12.02
CA GLU A 108 -3.36 19.06 12.98
C GLU A 108 -4.81 18.94 12.45
N ALA A 109 -5.05 19.36 11.21
CA ALA A 109 -6.38 19.26 10.58
C ALA A 109 -6.90 17.81 10.45
N ASN A 110 -6.00 16.83 10.39
CA ASN A 110 -6.34 15.39 10.39
C ASN A 110 -6.41 14.79 11.80
N GLY A 111 -6.14 15.56 12.86
CA GLY A 111 -6.08 15.06 14.24
C GLY A 111 -4.92 14.09 14.50
N VAL A 112 -3.81 14.25 13.76
CA VAL A 112 -2.59 13.44 13.93
C VAL A 112 -1.64 14.15 14.89
N PRO A 113 -1.27 13.55 16.04
CA PRO A 113 -0.28 14.11 16.93
C PRO A 113 1.07 14.27 16.24
N ALA A 114 1.47 15.53 16.02
CA ALA A 114 2.75 15.87 15.39
C ALA A 114 3.26 17.19 15.94
N LYS A 115 4.59 17.31 16.09
CA LYS A 115 5.26 18.48 16.66
C LYS A 115 6.43 18.89 15.77
N LEU A 116 6.52 20.17 15.42
CA LEU A 116 7.75 20.74 14.85
C LEU A 116 8.83 20.77 15.93
N ILE A 117 10.01 20.32 15.57
CA ILE A 117 11.18 20.22 16.46
C ILE A 117 12.41 20.75 15.75
N THR A 118 13.33 21.29 16.53
CA THR A 118 14.62 21.78 16.04
C THR A 118 15.52 20.65 15.55
N ALA A 119 16.55 21.00 14.80
CA ALA A 119 17.59 20.04 14.38
C ALA A 119 18.32 19.38 15.57
N ALA A 120 18.45 20.08 16.69
CA ALA A 120 19.05 19.53 17.91
C ALA A 120 18.13 18.46 18.52
N GLU A 121 16.85 18.77 18.74
CA GLU A 121 15.85 17.82 19.22
C GLU A 121 15.67 16.62 18.28
N ALA A 122 15.79 16.83 16.96
CA ALA A 122 15.73 15.71 15.99
C ALA A 122 16.86 14.70 16.18
N ARG A 123 18.07 15.17 16.56
CA ARG A 123 19.22 14.29 16.83
C ARG A 123 19.09 13.50 18.13
N ASP A 124 18.26 13.91 19.07
CA ASP A 124 17.95 13.09 20.25
C ASP A 124 17.24 11.78 19.85
N TYR A 125 16.41 11.82 18.81
CA TYR A 125 15.74 10.65 18.26
C TYR A 125 16.63 9.90 17.26
N GLU A 126 17.23 10.63 16.32
CA GLU A 126 18.03 10.10 15.21
C GLU A 126 19.37 10.84 15.14
N PRO A 127 20.41 10.35 15.85
CA PRO A 127 21.68 11.06 16.00
C PRO A 127 22.39 11.44 14.69
N GLU A 128 22.22 10.62 13.64
CA GLU A 128 22.89 10.80 12.35
C GLU A 128 22.04 11.64 11.35
N VAL A 129 20.85 12.13 11.78
CA VAL A 129 19.96 12.88 10.89
C VAL A 129 20.52 14.26 10.56
N ALA A 130 20.43 14.63 9.28
CA ALA A 130 20.71 16.00 8.81
C ALA A 130 19.38 16.69 8.46
N CYS A 131 19.09 17.75 9.22
CA CYS A 131 17.94 18.60 8.93
C CYS A 131 18.17 20.02 9.44
N VAL A 132 17.38 20.97 8.92
CA VAL A 132 17.25 22.32 9.47
C VAL A 132 16.10 22.38 10.48
N GLU A 133 15.05 21.62 10.24
CA GLU A 133 13.89 21.42 11.12
C GLU A 133 13.23 20.08 10.80
N ALA A 134 12.49 19.52 11.74
CA ALA A 134 11.77 18.27 11.53
C ALA A 134 10.35 18.31 12.11
N LEU A 135 9.46 17.47 11.57
CA LEU A 135 8.14 17.17 12.14
C LEU A 135 8.20 15.79 12.78
N ARG A 136 8.11 15.73 14.10
CA ARG A 136 8.00 14.49 14.87
C ARG A 136 6.56 14.03 14.88
N VAL A 137 6.31 12.77 14.45
CA VAL A 137 4.99 12.13 14.41
C VAL A 137 5.03 10.91 15.30
N GLU A 138 4.41 10.95 16.46
CA GLU A 138 4.54 9.93 17.50
C GLU A 138 3.75 8.66 17.23
N SER A 139 2.60 8.77 16.57
CA SER A 139 1.68 7.65 16.34
C SER A 139 2.07 6.71 15.19
N THR A 140 3.16 6.98 14.49
CA THR A 140 3.68 6.08 13.44
C THR A 140 4.37 4.89 14.08
N GLY A 141 4.15 3.69 13.51
CA GLY A 141 4.77 2.47 14.01
C GLY A 141 5.23 1.56 12.87
N ILE A 142 5.85 0.45 13.25
CA ILE A 142 6.23 -0.67 12.38
C ILE A 142 5.51 -1.93 12.83
N ILE A 143 5.14 -2.79 11.89
CA ILE A 143 4.30 -3.96 12.10
C ILE A 143 4.64 -5.06 11.10
N ASP A 144 4.35 -6.30 11.45
CA ASP A 144 4.36 -7.43 10.52
C ASP A 144 2.96 -7.62 9.90
N PHE A 145 2.72 -7.08 8.69
CA PHE A 145 1.44 -7.26 8.00
C PHE A 145 1.14 -8.69 7.56
N PRO A 146 2.08 -9.53 7.14
CA PRO A 146 1.88 -10.98 7.02
C PRO A 146 1.36 -11.62 8.31
N ALA A 147 1.89 -11.28 9.48
CA ALA A 147 1.39 -11.79 10.76
C ALA A 147 -0.03 -11.26 11.09
N VAL A 148 -0.37 -10.02 10.70
CA VAL A 148 -1.76 -9.52 10.75
C VAL A 148 -2.67 -10.40 9.91
N CYS A 149 -2.28 -10.74 8.68
CA CYS A 149 -3.07 -11.64 7.82
C CYS A 149 -3.23 -13.02 8.43
N ALA A 150 -2.19 -13.60 9.02
CA ALA A 150 -2.27 -14.87 9.73
C ALA A 150 -3.27 -14.81 10.91
N ALA A 151 -3.28 -13.71 11.65
CA ALA A 151 -4.27 -13.49 12.71
C ALA A 151 -5.69 -13.37 12.17
N LEU A 152 -5.88 -12.65 11.04
CA LEU A 152 -7.17 -12.55 10.37
C LEU A 152 -7.67 -13.90 9.88
N VAL A 153 -6.78 -14.73 9.32
CA VAL A 153 -7.11 -16.10 8.86
C VAL A 153 -7.57 -16.98 10.04
N ARG A 154 -6.87 -16.94 11.18
CA ARG A 154 -7.30 -17.70 12.39
C ARG A 154 -8.72 -17.30 12.83
N ARG A 155 -9.09 -16.03 12.73
CA ARG A 155 -10.44 -15.54 13.08
C ARG A 155 -11.54 -15.95 12.08
N LEU A 156 -11.15 -16.44 10.91
CA LEU A 156 -12.04 -16.99 9.87
C LEU A 156 -12.19 -18.51 9.96
N GLU A 157 -11.78 -19.14 11.08
CA GLU A 157 -12.00 -20.56 11.31
C GLU A 157 -13.48 -20.93 11.14
N GLY A 158 -13.74 -22.01 10.42
CA GLY A 158 -15.10 -22.44 10.07
C GLY A 158 -15.67 -21.79 8.78
N GLN A 159 -14.96 -20.85 8.17
CA GLN A 159 -15.30 -20.31 6.86
C GLN A 159 -14.58 -21.08 5.73
N ASP A 160 -15.02 -20.88 4.49
CA ASP A 160 -14.43 -21.54 3.32
C ASP A 160 -13.25 -20.72 2.76
N LEU A 161 -12.03 -21.11 3.11
CA LEU A 161 -10.80 -20.44 2.72
C LEU A 161 -10.03 -21.28 1.70
N ARG A 162 -9.87 -20.78 0.46
CA ARG A 162 -9.27 -21.54 -0.65
C ARG A 162 -8.03 -20.86 -1.18
N LEU A 163 -6.89 -21.47 -0.98
CA LEU A 163 -5.62 -21.14 -1.64
C LEU A 163 -5.55 -21.84 -3.02
N SER A 164 -4.60 -21.42 -3.85
CA SER A 164 -4.39 -21.95 -5.22
C SER A 164 -5.69 -21.99 -6.05
N THR A 165 -6.60 -21.03 -5.79
CA THR A 165 -7.94 -21.02 -6.35
C THR A 165 -8.22 -19.69 -7.09
N PRO A 166 -7.67 -19.51 -8.31
CA PRO A 166 -7.95 -18.33 -9.12
C PRO A 166 -9.41 -18.28 -9.59
N ALA A 167 -10.01 -17.10 -9.62
CA ALA A 167 -11.27 -16.86 -10.31
C ALA A 167 -11.01 -16.88 -11.84
N LEU A 168 -11.67 -17.79 -12.55
CA LEU A 168 -11.51 -18.01 -13.99
C LEU A 168 -12.59 -17.29 -14.82
N ALA A 169 -13.81 -17.22 -14.29
CA ALA A 169 -14.94 -16.50 -14.89
C ALA A 169 -15.92 -16.10 -13.78
N ILE A 170 -16.63 -14.99 -13.99
CA ILE A 170 -17.69 -14.50 -13.10
C ILE A 170 -18.93 -14.28 -13.95
N ARG A 171 -20.07 -14.78 -13.49
CA ARG A 171 -21.34 -14.69 -14.20
C ARG A 171 -22.48 -14.38 -13.19
N PRO A 172 -23.57 -13.74 -13.64
CA PRO A 172 -24.79 -13.68 -12.85
C PRO A 172 -25.28 -15.10 -12.53
N GLY A 173 -25.68 -15.31 -11.29
CA GLY A 173 -26.24 -16.60 -10.86
C GLY A 173 -27.65 -16.84 -11.44
N SER A 174 -27.95 -18.06 -11.84
CA SER A 174 -29.24 -18.45 -12.42
C SER A 174 -30.44 -18.24 -11.48
N ARG A 175 -30.19 -18.15 -10.17
CA ARG A 175 -31.21 -17.91 -9.11
C ARG A 175 -30.99 -16.57 -8.39
N GLY A 176 -30.30 -15.62 -9.03
CA GLY A 176 -29.77 -14.41 -8.41
C GLY A 176 -28.37 -14.59 -7.85
N GLY A 177 -27.74 -13.49 -7.40
CA GLY A 177 -26.35 -13.50 -6.91
C GLY A 177 -25.32 -13.69 -8.02
N VAL A 178 -24.20 -14.31 -7.69
CA VAL A 178 -23.04 -14.50 -8.60
C VAL A 178 -22.54 -15.94 -8.61
N GLU A 179 -22.01 -16.37 -9.73
CA GLU A 179 -21.29 -17.63 -9.91
C GLU A 179 -19.84 -17.34 -10.29
N VAL A 180 -18.89 -17.81 -9.49
CA VAL A 180 -17.44 -17.71 -9.74
C VAL A 180 -16.91 -19.07 -10.13
N ALA A 181 -16.47 -19.22 -11.37
CA ALA A 181 -15.81 -20.44 -11.85
C ALA A 181 -14.37 -20.48 -11.33
N THR A 182 -13.96 -21.62 -10.79
CA THR A 182 -12.61 -21.89 -10.29
C THR A 182 -12.10 -23.22 -10.84
N PRO A 183 -10.82 -23.56 -10.72
CA PRO A 183 -10.32 -24.88 -11.12
C PRO A 183 -11.00 -26.06 -10.40
N SER A 184 -11.49 -25.84 -9.18
CA SER A 184 -12.16 -26.85 -8.34
C SER A 184 -13.69 -26.85 -8.46
N GLY A 185 -14.25 -26.11 -9.42
CA GLY A 185 -15.69 -26.00 -9.64
C GLY A 185 -16.23 -24.59 -9.49
N VAL A 186 -17.56 -24.47 -9.38
CA VAL A 186 -18.26 -23.19 -9.31
C VAL A 186 -18.62 -22.83 -7.86
N VAL A 187 -18.22 -21.66 -7.42
CA VAL A 187 -18.66 -21.05 -6.15
C VAL A 187 -19.87 -20.17 -6.42
N ARG A 188 -21.00 -20.44 -5.74
CA ARG A 188 -22.22 -19.63 -5.80
C ARG A 188 -22.32 -18.79 -4.55
N ALA A 189 -22.61 -17.50 -4.72
CA ALA A 189 -22.78 -16.57 -3.61
C ALA A 189 -23.85 -15.53 -3.92
N ASP A 190 -24.40 -14.92 -2.86
CA ASP A 190 -25.36 -13.82 -2.98
C ASP A 190 -24.68 -12.53 -3.41
N VAL A 191 -23.42 -12.30 -2.93
CA VAL A 191 -22.64 -11.09 -3.19
C VAL A 191 -21.18 -11.45 -3.50
N LEU A 192 -20.59 -10.72 -4.45
CA LEU A 192 -19.17 -10.74 -4.78
C LEU A 192 -18.48 -9.51 -4.18
N VAL A 193 -17.36 -9.73 -3.49
CA VAL A 193 -16.44 -8.64 -3.11
C VAL A 193 -15.09 -8.87 -3.76
N ASN A 194 -14.68 -7.93 -4.62
CA ASN A 194 -13.40 -7.98 -5.33
C ASN A 194 -12.35 -7.17 -4.56
N CYS A 195 -11.40 -7.86 -3.95
CA CYS A 195 -10.22 -7.33 -3.28
C CYS A 195 -8.91 -7.81 -3.94
N ALA A 196 -8.91 -7.99 -5.26
CA ALA A 196 -7.83 -8.64 -6.02
C ALA A 196 -6.60 -7.73 -6.28
N GLY A 197 -6.49 -6.56 -5.63
CA GLY A 197 -5.31 -5.70 -5.64
C GLY A 197 -4.79 -5.40 -7.05
N LEU A 198 -3.61 -5.93 -7.42
CA LEU A 198 -3.00 -5.76 -8.75
C LEU A 198 -3.89 -6.24 -9.91
N HIS A 199 -4.89 -7.07 -9.66
CA HIS A 199 -5.80 -7.61 -10.66
C HIS A 199 -7.25 -7.11 -10.49
N SER A 200 -7.52 -6.14 -9.63
CA SER A 200 -8.86 -5.67 -9.29
C SER A 200 -9.66 -5.20 -10.51
N ASP A 201 -9.03 -4.46 -11.43
CA ASP A 201 -9.65 -4.00 -12.68
C ASP A 201 -9.98 -5.15 -13.66
N ARG A 202 -9.19 -6.24 -13.63
CA ARG A 202 -9.45 -7.44 -14.44
C ARG A 202 -10.62 -8.24 -13.88
N ILE A 203 -10.68 -8.40 -12.56
CA ILE A 203 -11.81 -9.07 -11.90
C ILE A 203 -13.10 -8.29 -12.10
N ALA A 204 -13.07 -6.97 -11.98
CA ALA A 204 -14.26 -6.15 -12.25
C ALA A 204 -14.76 -6.30 -13.69
N ARG A 205 -13.86 -6.31 -14.69
CA ARG A 205 -14.24 -6.58 -16.08
C ARG A 205 -14.77 -7.99 -16.29
N MET A 206 -14.18 -8.99 -15.62
CA MET A 206 -14.65 -10.37 -15.65
C MET A 206 -16.07 -10.49 -15.09
N ALA A 207 -16.42 -9.65 -14.13
CA ALA A 207 -17.74 -9.56 -13.52
C ALA A 207 -18.73 -8.67 -14.31
N GLY A 208 -18.34 -8.18 -15.50
CA GLY A 208 -19.21 -7.41 -16.40
C GLY A 208 -19.14 -5.90 -16.25
N LEU A 209 -18.30 -5.35 -15.36
CA LEU A 209 -18.13 -3.90 -15.23
C LEU A 209 -17.20 -3.33 -16.31
N THR A 210 -17.32 -2.04 -16.54
CA THR A 210 -16.38 -1.26 -17.36
C THR A 210 -15.72 -0.20 -16.46
N PRO A 211 -14.69 -0.58 -15.66
CA PRO A 211 -14.07 0.36 -14.74
C PRO A 211 -13.45 1.54 -15.47
N ALA A 212 -13.68 2.75 -14.97
CA ALA A 212 -13.07 3.96 -15.53
C ALA A 212 -11.54 3.96 -15.36
N ALA A 213 -11.05 3.41 -14.26
CA ALA A 213 -9.62 3.32 -13.97
C ALA A 213 -9.02 1.98 -14.42
N ARG A 214 -7.73 2.00 -14.74
CA ARG A 214 -6.90 0.82 -15.01
C ARG A 214 -5.79 0.73 -14.00
N ILE A 215 -5.45 -0.50 -13.59
CA ILE A 215 -4.28 -0.72 -12.72
C ILE A 215 -3.02 -0.71 -13.58
N VAL A 216 -2.13 0.23 -13.24
CA VAL A 216 -0.78 0.32 -13.77
C VAL A 216 0.20 -0.06 -12.65
N PRO A 217 1.04 -1.09 -12.86
CA PRO A 217 1.94 -1.54 -11.81
C PRO A 217 3.19 -0.65 -11.76
N PHE A 218 3.49 -0.11 -10.56
CA PHE A 218 4.74 0.60 -10.28
C PHE A 218 5.57 -0.20 -9.29
N ARG A 219 6.76 -0.61 -9.71
CA ARG A 219 7.71 -1.29 -8.85
C ARG A 219 8.50 -0.28 -8.05
N GLY A 220 8.58 -0.51 -6.74
CA GLY A 220 9.46 0.17 -5.82
C GLY A 220 10.60 -0.76 -5.41
N GLU A 221 11.81 -0.34 -5.66
CA GLU A 221 13.01 -1.08 -5.27
C GLU A 221 13.51 -0.60 -3.92
N TYR A 222 13.97 -1.54 -3.12
CA TYR A 222 14.53 -1.26 -1.81
C TYR A 222 15.99 -1.72 -1.73
N PHE A 223 16.71 -1.08 -0.84
CA PHE A 223 17.99 -1.54 -0.32
C PHE A 223 17.88 -1.75 1.18
N GLU A 224 18.70 -2.61 1.71
CA GLU A 224 18.97 -2.71 3.14
C GLU A 224 20.28 -2.01 3.48
N LEU A 225 20.33 -1.41 4.65
CA LEU A 225 21.51 -0.71 5.14
C LEU A 225 22.38 -1.67 5.98
N ARG A 226 23.63 -1.90 5.58
CA ARG A 226 24.56 -2.74 6.36
C ARG A 226 24.81 -2.20 7.76
N ARG A 227 25.02 -0.88 7.86
CA ARG A 227 25.23 -0.18 9.15
C ARG A 227 23.89 0.24 9.71
N THR A 228 23.14 -0.71 10.28
CA THR A 228 21.81 -0.46 10.83
C THR A 228 21.80 0.54 11.98
N SER A 229 22.95 0.71 12.70
CA SER A 229 23.11 1.67 13.80
C SER A 229 22.96 3.14 13.38
N LEU A 230 23.02 3.46 12.08
CA LEU A 230 22.81 4.81 11.56
C LEU A 230 21.36 5.29 11.67
N VAL A 231 20.40 4.38 11.89
CA VAL A 231 18.96 4.70 11.92
C VAL A 231 18.30 3.97 13.07
N ARG A 232 17.62 4.72 13.94
CA ARG A 232 16.93 4.15 15.11
C ARG A 232 15.43 3.93 14.89
N GLY A 233 14.82 4.62 13.95
CA GLY A 233 13.38 4.59 13.66
C GLY A 233 13.06 4.84 12.18
N LEU A 234 12.28 5.86 11.90
CA LEU A 234 11.82 6.20 10.57
C LEU A 234 12.20 7.64 10.21
N ILE A 235 12.97 7.82 9.12
CA ILE A 235 13.40 9.13 8.62
C ILE A 235 12.87 9.32 7.20
N TYR A 236 12.00 10.29 7.02
CA TYR A 236 11.32 10.59 5.77
C TYR A 236 11.64 12.01 5.30
N PRO A 237 11.82 12.26 4.00
CA PRO A 237 11.92 13.63 3.49
C PRO A 237 10.56 14.33 3.53
N VAL A 238 10.57 15.65 3.49
CA VAL A 238 9.38 16.44 3.18
C VAL A 238 8.90 16.08 1.77
N PRO A 239 7.61 15.76 1.57
CA PRO A 239 7.08 15.44 0.24
C PRO A 239 7.28 16.57 -0.76
N ASP A 240 7.73 16.22 -1.97
CA ASP A 240 7.75 17.13 -3.09
C ASP A 240 6.45 17.00 -3.89
N PRO A 241 5.60 18.05 -3.95
CA PRO A 241 4.30 17.96 -4.63
C PRO A 241 4.42 17.82 -6.16
N THR A 242 5.59 18.07 -6.72
CA THR A 242 5.85 17.87 -8.15
C THR A 242 6.09 16.41 -8.53
N LEU A 243 6.34 15.55 -7.52
CA LEU A 243 6.59 14.14 -7.71
C LEU A 243 5.32 13.31 -7.43
N PRO A 244 5.05 12.27 -8.23
CA PRO A 244 3.87 11.43 -8.03
C PRO A 244 3.98 10.49 -6.80
N PHE A 245 5.19 10.30 -6.29
CA PHE A 245 5.47 9.41 -5.16
C PHE A 245 6.40 10.08 -4.15
N LEU A 246 6.32 9.61 -2.90
CA LEU A 246 7.23 10.05 -1.83
C LEU A 246 8.67 9.67 -2.18
N GLY A 247 9.61 10.56 -1.87
CA GLY A 247 11.05 10.30 -2.04
C GLY A 247 11.55 9.14 -1.19
N VAL A 248 12.77 8.66 -1.50
CA VAL A 248 13.41 7.59 -0.73
C VAL A 248 13.54 7.97 0.75
N HIS A 249 13.31 7.00 1.60
CA HIS A 249 13.32 7.18 3.05
C HIS A 249 13.94 5.96 3.74
N LEU A 250 14.21 6.09 5.03
CA LEU A 250 14.80 5.04 5.84
C LEU A 250 13.76 4.54 6.84
N THR A 251 13.65 3.23 6.97
CA THR A 251 12.68 2.57 7.85
C THR A 251 13.36 1.43 8.59
N ARG A 252 13.48 1.55 9.92
CA ARG A 252 13.86 0.42 10.75
C ARG A 252 12.71 -0.59 10.77
N MET A 253 13.04 -1.85 10.64
CA MET A 253 12.10 -2.97 10.68
C MET A 253 12.09 -3.62 12.07
N LEU A 254 11.12 -4.49 12.33
CA LEU A 254 10.97 -5.19 13.62
C LEU A 254 12.16 -6.11 13.94
N ASP A 255 12.82 -6.66 12.93
CA ASP A 255 14.02 -7.49 13.04
C ASP A 255 15.32 -6.68 13.22
N GLY A 256 15.21 -5.34 13.26
CA GLY A 256 16.34 -4.42 13.40
C GLY A 256 17.05 -4.10 12.09
N SER A 257 16.68 -4.69 10.95
CA SER A 257 17.16 -4.27 9.64
C SER A 257 16.66 -2.86 9.31
N VAL A 258 17.35 -2.16 8.41
CA VAL A 258 16.94 -0.84 7.95
C VAL A 258 16.73 -0.87 6.45
N HIS A 259 15.48 -0.69 6.03
CA HIS A 259 15.09 -0.61 4.63
C HIS A 259 15.19 0.82 4.12
N CYS A 260 15.78 0.98 2.94
CA CYS A 260 15.97 2.24 2.24
C CYS A 260 15.18 2.25 0.94
N GLY A 261 14.32 3.22 0.74
CA GLY A 261 13.50 3.30 -0.48
C GLY A 261 12.06 3.65 -0.18
N PRO A 262 11.11 3.28 -1.06
CA PRO A 262 11.36 2.81 -2.42
C PRO A 262 11.51 3.95 -3.44
N ASN A 263 12.09 3.65 -4.60
CA ASN A 263 11.88 4.42 -5.81
C ASN A 263 10.54 4.05 -6.48
N ALA A 264 10.28 4.52 -7.70
CA ALA A 264 9.07 4.15 -8.44
C ALA A 264 9.33 4.07 -9.95
N VAL A 265 9.37 2.85 -10.47
CA VAL A 265 9.52 2.57 -11.91
C VAL A 265 8.36 1.72 -12.42
N LEU A 266 8.00 1.87 -13.70
CA LEU A 266 6.97 1.05 -14.32
C LEU A 266 7.40 -0.43 -14.31
N ALA A 267 6.54 -1.33 -13.80
CA ALA A 267 6.78 -2.76 -13.86
C ALA A 267 6.27 -3.33 -15.19
N LEU A 268 7.05 -4.23 -15.81
CA LEU A 268 6.70 -4.89 -17.07
C LEU A 268 5.79 -6.12 -16.87
N ARG A 269 5.46 -6.44 -15.61
CA ARG A 269 4.51 -7.46 -15.20
C ARG A 269 3.79 -6.96 -13.95
N ARG A 270 2.49 -7.23 -13.78
CA ARG A 270 1.72 -6.80 -12.60
C ARG A 270 2.30 -7.34 -11.28
N GLU A 271 2.90 -8.51 -11.33
CA GLU A 271 3.62 -9.14 -10.23
C GLU A 271 5.12 -9.27 -10.56
N GLY A 272 5.68 -8.21 -11.13
CA GLY A 272 7.08 -8.14 -11.57
C GLY A 272 7.96 -7.54 -10.48
N TYR A 273 8.54 -8.38 -9.62
CA TYR A 273 9.43 -7.97 -8.53
C TYR A 273 10.88 -7.81 -8.98
N ARG A 274 11.24 -8.31 -10.19
CA ARG A 274 12.59 -8.21 -10.78
C ARG A 274 12.54 -7.52 -12.14
N TRP A 275 13.66 -6.94 -12.58
CA TRP A 275 13.75 -6.32 -13.91
C TRP A 275 13.47 -7.27 -15.08
N ARG A 276 13.81 -8.55 -14.92
CA ARG A 276 13.58 -9.60 -15.92
C ARG A 276 12.13 -10.11 -15.97
N ASP A 277 11.31 -9.75 -14.99
CA ASP A 277 9.92 -10.21 -14.95
C ASP A 277 9.12 -9.44 -16.01
N PHE A 278 8.68 -10.17 -17.03
CA PHE A 278 8.00 -9.63 -18.20
C PHE A 278 6.69 -10.37 -18.48
N SER A 279 5.67 -9.64 -18.89
CA SER A 279 4.40 -10.19 -19.36
C SER A 279 3.95 -9.39 -20.58
N GLY A 280 3.93 -10.01 -21.76
CA GLY A 280 3.46 -9.37 -22.99
C GLY A 280 2.02 -8.87 -22.86
N ARG A 281 1.16 -9.58 -22.13
CA ARG A 281 -0.21 -9.15 -21.84
C ARG A 281 -0.24 -7.87 -21.01
N ASP A 282 0.53 -7.80 -19.93
CA ASP A 282 0.51 -6.65 -19.01
C ASP A 282 1.08 -5.41 -19.69
N VAL A 283 2.18 -5.57 -20.44
CA VAL A 283 2.77 -4.50 -21.24
C VAL A 283 1.80 -4.00 -22.32
N ALA A 284 1.13 -4.91 -23.03
CA ALA A 284 0.15 -4.54 -24.07
C ALA A 284 -1.06 -3.81 -23.47
N GLU A 285 -1.56 -4.22 -22.30
CA GLU A 285 -2.66 -3.53 -21.60
C GLU A 285 -2.25 -2.10 -21.20
N VAL A 286 -1.05 -1.92 -20.65
CA VAL A 286 -0.51 -0.61 -20.27
C VAL A 286 -0.27 0.26 -21.50
N ALA A 287 0.33 -0.28 -22.56
CA ALA A 287 0.64 0.46 -23.78
C ALA A 287 -0.61 0.89 -24.56
N ARG A 288 -1.69 0.10 -24.52
CA ARG A 288 -2.97 0.44 -25.19
C ARG A 288 -3.81 1.43 -24.38
N PHE A 289 -3.46 1.70 -23.13
CA PHE A 289 -4.22 2.61 -22.29
C PHE A 289 -3.80 4.07 -22.54
N PRO A 290 -4.70 4.96 -22.99
CA PRO A 290 -4.35 6.34 -23.34
C PRO A 290 -3.73 7.13 -22.17
N GLY A 291 -4.16 6.86 -20.95
CA GLY A 291 -3.62 7.49 -19.74
C GLY A 291 -2.13 7.30 -19.57
N THR A 292 -1.59 6.14 -19.98
CA THR A 292 -0.15 5.84 -19.90
C THR A 292 0.70 6.84 -20.68
N TRP A 293 0.28 7.17 -21.92
CA TRP A 293 1.03 8.11 -22.75
C TRP A 293 0.90 9.55 -22.28
N ARG A 294 -0.24 9.92 -21.70
CA ARG A 294 -0.44 11.24 -21.09
C ARG A 294 0.42 11.39 -19.82
N LEU A 295 0.44 10.37 -18.96
CA LEU A 295 1.32 10.32 -17.81
C LEU A 295 2.80 10.37 -18.21
N ALA A 296 3.20 9.54 -19.20
CA ALA A 296 4.57 9.49 -19.68
C ALA A 296 5.05 10.86 -20.21
N ARG A 297 4.21 11.58 -20.96
CA ARG A 297 4.55 12.94 -21.43
C ARG A 297 4.70 13.93 -20.28
N ARG A 298 3.84 13.83 -19.25
CA ARG A 298 3.85 14.74 -18.09
C ARG A 298 5.09 14.54 -17.21
N TYR A 299 5.53 13.29 -17.04
CA TYR A 299 6.59 12.91 -16.11
C TYR A 299 7.81 12.27 -16.80
N ALA A 300 8.06 12.55 -18.08
CA ALA A 300 9.14 11.93 -18.86
C ALA A 300 10.52 12.09 -18.21
N ARG A 301 10.85 13.31 -17.75
CA ARG A 301 12.14 13.60 -17.10
C ARG A 301 12.25 12.88 -15.74
N THR A 302 11.22 13.02 -14.92
CA THR A 302 11.17 12.37 -13.59
C THR A 302 11.25 10.84 -13.72
N GLY A 303 10.52 10.26 -14.68
CA GLY A 303 10.55 8.82 -14.94
C GLY A 303 11.94 8.34 -15.38
N LEU A 304 12.64 9.10 -16.21
CA LEU A 304 14.02 8.79 -16.60
C LEU A 304 14.97 8.84 -15.39
N ASP A 305 14.84 9.86 -14.54
CA ASP A 305 15.66 10.00 -13.33
C ASP A 305 15.42 8.84 -12.36
N GLU A 306 14.16 8.38 -12.19
CA GLU A 306 13.83 7.22 -11.36
C GLU A 306 14.46 5.93 -11.93
N VAL A 307 14.39 5.73 -13.26
CA VAL A 307 15.05 4.58 -13.92
C VAL A 307 16.56 4.64 -13.72
N LEU A 308 17.20 5.81 -13.95
CA LEU A 308 18.63 5.99 -13.72
C LEU A 308 19.03 5.78 -12.25
N ARG A 309 18.16 6.14 -11.30
CA ARG A 309 18.36 5.87 -9.88
C ARG A 309 18.28 4.39 -9.56
N SER A 310 17.37 3.65 -10.20
CA SER A 310 17.27 2.19 -10.09
C SER A 310 18.56 1.46 -10.50
N PHE A 311 19.27 1.97 -11.50
CA PHE A 311 20.50 1.34 -11.97
C PHE A 311 21.77 1.84 -11.29
N SER A 312 21.69 2.86 -10.42
CA SER A 312 22.86 3.48 -9.79
C SER A 312 22.75 3.53 -8.27
N ARG A 313 23.41 2.57 -7.59
CA ARG A 313 23.56 2.59 -6.12
C ARG A 313 24.13 3.92 -5.62
N LYS A 314 25.09 4.49 -6.35
CA LYS A 314 25.71 5.78 -6.04
C LYS A 314 24.66 6.91 -5.98
N ARG A 315 23.77 7.00 -6.98
CA ARG A 315 22.67 8.00 -6.99
C ARG A 315 21.65 7.75 -5.88
N PHE A 316 21.38 6.49 -5.61
CA PHE A 316 20.46 6.11 -4.53
C PHE A 316 21.06 6.49 -3.16
N ALA A 317 22.33 6.13 -2.91
CA ALA A 317 23.06 6.53 -1.70
C ALA A 317 23.12 8.05 -1.52
N ALA A 318 23.37 8.80 -2.60
CA ALA A 318 23.37 10.27 -2.56
C ALA A 318 21.99 10.85 -2.14
N SER A 319 20.88 10.20 -2.55
CA SER A 319 19.54 10.61 -2.11
C SER A 319 19.32 10.37 -0.62
N LEU A 320 19.82 9.26 -0.08
CA LEU A 320 19.73 8.93 1.36
C LEU A 320 20.68 9.79 2.21
N ALA A 321 21.88 10.10 1.68
CA ALA A 321 22.88 10.94 2.36
C ALA A 321 22.37 12.37 2.60
N ARG A 322 21.33 12.82 1.90
CA ARG A 322 20.64 14.09 2.23
C ARG A 322 19.95 14.02 3.60
N LEU A 323 19.46 12.85 3.99
CA LEU A 323 18.76 12.60 5.25
C LEU A 323 19.74 12.17 6.35
N VAL A 324 20.68 11.30 6.01
CA VAL A 324 21.70 10.71 6.90
C VAL A 324 23.04 10.76 6.18
N PRO A 325 23.86 11.81 6.36
CA PRO A 325 25.12 12.02 5.61
C PRO A 325 26.15 10.91 5.76
N ALA A 326 26.09 10.11 6.82
CA ALA A 326 26.97 8.99 7.06
C ALA A 326 26.71 7.79 6.13
N VAL A 327 25.58 7.75 5.41
CA VAL A 327 25.24 6.65 4.46
C VAL A 327 26.15 6.73 3.23
N ARG A 328 26.75 5.59 2.89
CA ARG A 328 27.63 5.42 1.73
C ARG A 328 27.09 4.37 0.77
N GLU A 329 27.60 4.36 -0.46
CA GLU A 329 27.20 3.38 -1.49
C GLU A 329 27.42 1.93 -1.03
N ASP A 330 28.54 1.67 -0.33
CA ASP A 330 28.92 0.33 0.15
C ASP A 330 28.02 -0.18 1.30
N ASP A 331 27.25 0.71 1.93
CA ASP A 331 26.28 0.34 2.95
C ASP A 331 25.00 -0.29 2.34
N LEU A 332 24.77 -0.11 1.05
CA LEU A 332 23.51 -0.53 0.41
C LEU A 332 23.61 -1.95 -0.15
N VAL A 333 22.73 -2.83 0.33
CA VAL A 333 22.53 -4.20 -0.16
C VAL A 333 21.16 -4.24 -0.85
N PRO A 334 21.05 -4.78 -2.08
CA PRO A 334 19.75 -4.93 -2.73
C PRO A 334 18.79 -5.76 -1.87
N ALA A 335 17.56 -5.27 -1.70
CA ALA A 335 16.48 -5.93 -0.99
C ALA A 335 15.34 -6.31 -1.95
N SER A 336 14.30 -6.95 -1.42
CA SER A 336 13.11 -7.32 -2.19
C SER A 336 12.33 -6.07 -2.65
N ALA A 337 11.84 -6.10 -3.88
CA ALA A 337 10.98 -5.04 -4.41
C ALA A 337 9.51 -5.24 -4.02
N GLY A 338 8.74 -4.16 -4.02
CA GLY A 338 7.28 -4.20 -3.95
C GLY A 338 6.66 -3.67 -5.25
N VAL A 339 5.48 -4.14 -5.61
CA VAL A 339 4.72 -3.58 -6.75
C VAL A 339 3.44 -2.93 -6.24
N ARG A 340 3.29 -1.65 -6.56
CA ARG A 340 2.09 -0.87 -6.22
C ARG A 340 1.05 -1.04 -7.32
N ALA A 341 -0.17 -1.39 -6.94
CA ALA A 341 -1.34 -1.32 -7.81
C ALA A 341 -1.84 0.13 -7.83
N GLN A 342 -1.42 0.90 -8.84
CA GLN A 342 -1.85 2.28 -8.98
C GLN A 342 -2.97 2.37 -10.00
N ALA A 343 -4.15 2.80 -9.57
CA ALA A 343 -5.22 3.10 -10.50
C ALA A 343 -4.94 4.41 -11.24
N MET A 344 -5.13 4.40 -12.56
CA MET A 344 -4.94 5.52 -13.47
C MET A 344 -6.19 5.74 -14.30
N LEU A 345 -6.58 7.00 -14.48
CA LEU A 345 -7.68 7.41 -15.34
C LEU A 345 -7.22 7.60 -16.79
N PRO A 346 -8.15 7.62 -17.75
CA PRO A 346 -7.80 7.81 -19.17
C PRO A 346 -7.07 9.12 -19.49
N ASP A 347 -7.24 10.16 -18.68
CA ASP A 347 -6.54 11.44 -18.80
C ASP A 347 -5.09 11.43 -18.30
N GLY A 348 -4.65 10.29 -17.73
CA GLY A 348 -3.31 10.09 -17.17
C GLY A 348 -3.19 10.54 -15.71
N SER A 349 -4.27 10.99 -15.07
CA SER A 349 -4.26 11.27 -13.63
C SER A 349 -4.23 9.97 -12.82
N LEU A 350 -3.46 9.96 -11.75
CA LEU A 350 -3.42 8.86 -10.79
C LEU A 350 -4.55 9.06 -9.77
N VAL A 351 -5.28 7.98 -9.48
CA VAL A 351 -6.34 8.01 -8.46
C VAL A 351 -5.66 8.04 -7.09
N ASP A 352 -5.77 9.15 -6.40
CA ASP A 352 -5.08 9.36 -5.11
C ASP A 352 -5.87 8.82 -3.92
N ASP A 353 -7.20 8.77 -3.96
CA ASP A 353 -8.06 8.26 -2.88
C ASP A 353 -8.48 6.79 -3.13
N PHE A 354 -9.16 6.19 -2.17
CA PHE A 354 -9.78 4.88 -2.36
C PHE A 354 -10.86 4.96 -3.44
N LEU A 355 -10.89 3.95 -4.32
CA LEU A 355 -11.89 3.81 -5.37
C LEU A 355 -12.61 2.48 -5.19
N VAL A 356 -13.88 2.55 -4.83
CA VAL A 356 -14.76 1.39 -4.72
C VAL A 356 -15.94 1.60 -5.66
N GLU A 357 -16.16 0.67 -6.58
CA GLU A 357 -17.30 0.67 -7.49
C GLU A 357 -18.27 -0.45 -7.08
N THR A 358 -19.56 -0.21 -7.25
CA THR A 358 -20.63 -1.16 -6.93
C THR A 358 -21.47 -1.46 -8.17
N ALA A 359 -21.96 -2.70 -8.22
CA ALA A 359 -23.01 -3.15 -9.16
C ALA A 359 -23.98 -4.06 -8.39
N PRO A 360 -25.15 -4.41 -8.93
CA PRO A 360 -26.08 -5.31 -8.25
C PRO A 360 -25.41 -6.60 -7.79
N GLY A 361 -25.37 -6.82 -6.47
CA GLY A 361 -24.71 -7.97 -5.85
C GLY A 361 -23.17 -7.98 -5.94
N GLN A 362 -22.55 -6.84 -6.21
CA GLN A 362 -21.09 -6.77 -6.40
C GLN A 362 -20.49 -5.51 -5.79
N VAL A 363 -19.34 -5.66 -5.13
CA VAL A 363 -18.50 -4.54 -4.62
C VAL A 363 -17.07 -4.75 -5.10
N HIS A 364 -16.48 -3.76 -5.73
CA HIS A 364 -15.14 -3.83 -6.32
C HIS A 364 -14.21 -2.79 -5.73
N VAL A 365 -13.23 -3.21 -4.95
CA VAL A 365 -12.15 -2.35 -4.46
C VAL A 365 -11.12 -2.19 -5.56
N LEU A 366 -11.29 -1.17 -6.39
CA LEU A 366 -10.45 -0.95 -7.58
C LEU A 366 -9.13 -0.26 -7.27
N ASN A 367 -9.11 0.62 -6.27
CA ASN A 367 -7.90 1.31 -5.83
C ASN A 367 -7.85 1.37 -4.31
N ALA A 368 -6.86 0.73 -3.75
CA ALA A 368 -6.52 0.82 -2.33
C ALA A 368 -5.04 1.19 -2.20
N PRO A 369 -4.70 2.49 -2.47
CA PRO A 369 -3.31 2.93 -2.42
C PRO A 369 -2.79 2.98 -0.99
N SER A 370 -1.45 3.09 -0.82
CA SER A 370 -0.87 3.33 0.51
C SER A 370 -1.57 4.53 1.18
N PRO A 371 -2.06 4.36 2.41
CA PRO A 371 -1.72 3.34 3.40
C PRO A 371 -2.83 2.28 3.60
N ALA A 372 -3.28 1.63 2.56
CA ALA A 372 -4.38 0.67 2.63
C ALA A 372 -4.16 -0.45 3.66
N ALA A 373 -2.92 -0.92 3.85
CA ALA A 373 -2.63 -1.94 4.86
C ALA A 373 -2.92 -1.43 6.27
N THR A 374 -2.48 -0.21 6.61
CA THR A 374 -2.84 0.46 7.87
C THR A 374 -4.35 0.63 8.03
N GLY A 375 -5.02 1.07 6.96
CA GLY A 375 -6.46 1.35 6.96
C GLY A 375 -7.34 0.14 6.71
N SER A 376 -6.79 -1.07 6.55
CA SER A 376 -7.52 -2.24 6.04
C SER A 376 -8.76 -2.61 6.86
N LEU A 377 -8.71 -2.47 8.18
CA LEU A 377 -9.85 -2.74 9.05
C LEU A 377 -10.98 -1.70 8.85
N GLU A 378 -10.64 -0.44 8.62
CA GLU A 378 -11.63 0.61 8.35
C GLU A 378 -12.17 0.53 6.91
N ILE A 379 -11.32 0.17 5.96
CA ILE A 379 -11.74 -0.15 4.58
C ILE A 379 -12.72 -1.33 4.61
N ALA A 380 -12.48 -2.34 5.43
CA ALA A 380 -13.35 -3.50 5.57
C ALA A 380 -14.76 -3.13 6.04
N LYS A 381 -14.87 -2.26 7.03
CA LYS A 381 -16.17 -1.74 7.50
C LYS A 381 -16.92 -1.03 6.38
N HIS A 382 -16.23 -0.13 5.67
CA HIS A 382 -16.81 0.60 4.55
C HIS A 382 -17.28 -0.32 3.41
N VAL A 383 -16.45 -1.30 3.02
CA VAL A 383 -16.80 -2.28 1.98
C VAL A 383 -17.98 -3.15 2.42
N ALA A 384 -18.00 -3.60 3.68
CA ALA A 384 -19.11 -4.38 4.22
C ALA A 384 -20.45 -3.59 4.28
N ASP A 385 -20.41 -2.26 4.48
CA ASP A 385 -21.58 -1.41 4.38
C ASP A 385 -22.15 -1.38 2.95
N LEU A 386 -21.29 -1.41 1.93
CA LEU A 386 -21.67 -1.42 0.52
C LEU A 386 -22.22 -2.76 0.01
N THR A 387 -22.12 -3.83 0.78
CA THR A 387 -22.69 -5.14 0.42
C THR A 387 -24.18 -5.28 0.79
N ARG A 388 -24.77 -4.28 1.44
CA ARG A 388 -26.16 -4.29 1.95
C ARG A 388 -27.18 -3.82 0.95
#